data_2af240cc1053b6b7c277f72a9cb90603
#
_entry.id   2af240cc1053b6b7c277f72a9cb90603
#
_cell.length_a   1.000
_cell.length_b   1.000
_cell.length_c   1.000
_cell.angle_alpha   90.00
_cell.angle_beta   90.00
_cell.angle_gamma   90.00
#
_symmetry.space_group_name_H-M   'P 1'
#
loop_
_entity.id
_entity.type
_entity.pdbx_description
1 polymer ?
#
loop_
_entity_poly.entity_id
_entity_poly.type
_entity_poly.pdbx_seq_one_letter_code
_entity_poly.pdbx_strand_id
1 'polypeptide(L)' 'MESLEGAKAAAEMVRGAADSFNEALKTAHNEGISLRVSVADRRGDCPQVEVSAWLPLDNR' A
#
# COMPACT_ATOMS: atom_id res chain seq x y z
N MET A 1 24.58 15.43 7.89
CA MET A 1 24.20 15.17 7.18
C MET A 1 22.92 15.21 6.78
N GLU A 2 22.69 15.69 5.79
CA GLU A 2 21.44 15.88 5.26
C GLU A 2 20.71 14.61 5.12
N SER A 3 21.35 13.56 5.14
CA SER A 3 20.65 12.32 4.92
C SER A 3 19.68 12.02 6.04
N LEU A 4 19.91 12.51 7.24
CA LEU A 4 19.00 12.23 8.31
C LEU A 4 17.66 12.92 8.09
N GLU A 5 17.70 14.15 7.64
CA GLU A 5 16.45 14.84 7.38
C GLU A 5 15.75 14.27 6.18
N GLY A 6 16.50 13.88 5.16
CA GLY A 6 15.89 13.25 4.01
C GLY A 6 15.20 11.95 4.37
N ALA A 7 15.84 11.19 5.25
CA ALA A 7 15.25 9.92 5.67
C ALA A 7 13.97 10.15 6.47
N LYS A 8 13.96 11.18 7.32
CA LYS A 8 12.76 11.48 8.08
C LYS A 8 11.62 11.92 7.18
N ALA A 9 11.94 12.77 6.21
CA ALA A 9 10.90 13.24 5.30
C ALA A 9 10.36 12.08 4.49
N ALA A 10 11.24 11.20 4.05
CA ALA A 10 10.79 10.06 3.26
C ALA A 10 9.93 9.12 4.09
N ALA A 11 10.32 8.92 5.36
CA ALA A 11 9.53 8.06 6.22
C ALA A 11 8.14 8.63 6.45
N GLU A 12 8.05 9.95 6.57
CA GLU A 12 6.74 10.56 6.77
C GLU A 12 5.89 10.47 5.52
N MET A 13 6.52 10.57 4.35
CA MET A 13 5.77 10.39 3.13
C MET A 13 5.19 8.99 3.04
N VAL A 14 5.98 8.00 3.41
CA VAL A 14 5.50 6.63 3.36
C VAL A 14 4.37 6.44 4.36
N ARG A 15 4.51 7.04 5.54
CA ARG A 15 3.48 6.89 6.56
C ARG A 15 2.18 7.55 6.12
N GLY A 16 2.27 8.75 5.51
CA GLY A 16 1.08 9.40 5.01
C GLY A 16 0.44 8.61 3.89
N ALA A 17 1.26 8.04 3.01
CA ALA A 17 0.73 7.22 1.93
C ALA A 17 0.06 5.97 2.48
N ALA A 18 0.64 5.39 3.54
CA ALA A 18 0.05 4.21 4.14
C ALA A 18 -1.32 4.52 4.74
N ASP A 19 -1.44 5.69 5.36
CA ASP A 19 -2.73 6.07 5.93
C ASP A 19 -3.78 6.23 4.83
N SER A 20 -3.41 6.88 3.73
CA SER A 20 -4.34 7.03 2.61
C SER A 20 -4.69 5.69 2.02
N PHE A 21 -3.70 4.81 1.92
CA PHE A 21 -3.94 3.50 1.36
C PHE A 21 -4.88 2.70 2.25
N ASN A 22 -4.71 2.81 3.57
CA ASN A 22 -5.59 2.11 4.49
C ASN A 22 -7.02 2.60 4.38
N GLU A 23 -7.22 3.88 4.12
CA GLU A 23 -8.56 4.39 3.90
C GLU A 23 -9.16 3.80 2.63
N ALA A 24 -8.34 3.68 1.60
CA ALA A 24 -8.81 3.08 0.36
C ALA A 24 -9.17 1.62 0.56
N LEU A 25 -8.36 0.91 1.36
CA LEU A 25 -8.66 -0.49 1.65
C LEU A 25 -9.98 -0.63 2.39
N LYS A 26 -10.22 0.28 3.32
CA LYS A 26 -11.45 0.24 4.07
C LYS A 26 -12.65 0.48 3.14
N THR A 27 -12.52 1.42 2.25
CA THR A 27 -13.58 1.70 1.29
C THR A 27 -13.84 0.48 0.42
N ALA A 28 -12.77 -0.14 -0.07
CA ALA A 28 -12.93 -1.31 -0.92
C ALA A 28 -13.59 -2.45 -0.14
N HIS A 29 -13.20 -2.61 1.11
CA HIS A 29 -13.80 -3.66 1.93
C HIS A 29 -15.29 -3.42 2.09
N ASN A 30 -15.69 -2.17 2.27
CA ASN A 30 -17.10 -1.84 2.44
C ASN A 30 -17.87 -2.08 1.14
N GLU A 31 -17.18 -2.01 0.01
CA GLU A 31 -17.83 -2.28 -1.26
C GLU A 31 -17.84 -3.76 -1.60
N GLY A 32 -17.29 -4.58 -0.76
CA GLY A 32 -17.30 -6.00 -1.00
C GLY A 32 -16.19 -6.50 -1.90
N ILE A 33 -15.15 -5.71 -2.10
CA ILE A 33 -14.06 -6.09 -2.96
C ILE A 33 -12.99 -6.77 -2.13
N SER A 34 -12.52 -7.90 -2.61
CA SER A 34 -11.43 -8.60 -1.93
C SER A 34 -10.12 -8.11 -2.51
N LEU A 35 -9.21 -7.76 -1.63
CA LEU A 35 -7.92 -7.24 -2.05
C LEU A 35 -6.80 -8.06 -1.45
N ARG A 36 -5.75 -8.17 -2.20
CA ARG A 36 -4.52 -8.73 -1.69
C ARG A 36 -3.42 -7.72 -1.94
N VAL A 37 -2.68 -7.38 -0.91
CA VAL A 37 -1.63 -6.39 -0.98
C VAL A 37 -0.35 -7.03 -0.54
N SER A 38 0.70 -6.83 -1.29
CA SER A 38 2.00 -7.33 -0.90
C SER A 38 3.05 -6.32 -1.28
N VAL A 39 4.20 -6.44 -0.66
CA VAL A 39 5.32 -5.58 -0.96
C VAL A 39 6.38 -6.42 -1.64
N ALA A 40 6.75 -6.03 -2.84
CA ALA A 40 7.81 -6.71 -3.56
C ALA A 40 9.09 -5.96 -3.27
N ASP A 41 10.02 -6.63 -2.61
CA ASP A 41 11.26 -5.99 -2.21
C ASP A 41 12.38 -6.84 -2.72
N ARG A 42 12.91 -6.53 -3.90
CA ARG A 42 13.98 -7.29 -4.46
C ARG A 42 15.28 -6.61 -4.20
N ARG A 43 16.29 -7.42 -4.01
CA ARG A 43 17.58 -6.88 -3.78
C ARG A 43 18.00 -6.02 -4.95
N GLY A 44 18.41 -4.81 -4.68
CA GLY A 44 18.86 -3.90 -5.71
C GLY A 44 17.77 -3.10 -6.34
N ASP A 45 16.51 -3.41 -6.06
CA ASP A 45 15.41 -2.68 -6.62
C ASP A 45 14.66 -1.95 -5.54
N CYS A 46 13.95 -0.94 -5.95
CA CYS A 46 13.10 -0.21 -5.04
C CYS A 46 11.92 -1.07 -4.64
N PRO A 47 11.56 -1.13 -3.37
CA PRO A 47 10.37 -1.88 -2.98
C PRO A 47 9.14 -1.27 -3.61
N GLN A 48 8.21 -2.12 -3.98
CA GLN A 48 6.98 -1.68 -4.62
C GLN A 48 5.81 -2.41 -4.00
N VAL A 49 4.69 -1.72 -3.94
CA VAL A 49 3.46 -2.32 -3.44
C VAL A 49 2.70 -2.88 -4.64
N GLU A 50 2.28 -4.12 -4.51
CA GLU A 50 1.50 -4.77 -5.54
C GLU A 50 0.12 -5.05 -4.97
N VAL A 51 -0.89 -4.71 -5.74
CA VAL A 51 -2.26 -4.85 -5.29
C VAL A 51 -3.00 -5.67 -6.32
N SER A 52 -3.70 -6.68 -5.85
CA SER A 52 -4.61 -7.45 -6.69
C SER A 52 -6.00 -7.30 -6.10
N ALA A 53 -6.96 -7.09 -6.96
CA ALA A 53 -8.33 -6.88 -6.50
C ALA A 53 -9.25 -7.85 -7.24
N TRP A 54 -10.18 -8.44 -6.49
CA TRP A 54 -11.17 -9.30 -7.08
C TRP A 54 -12.51 -8.81 -6.67
N LEU A 55 -13.42 -8.80 -7.60
CA LEU A 55 -14.80 -8.58 -7.24
C LEU A 55 -15.36 -9.89 -6.77
N PRO A 56 -16.16 -9.90 -5.74
CA PRO A 56 -16.75 -11.13 -5.28
C PRO A 56 -17.73 -11.58 -6.33
N LEU A 57 -17.58 -12.76 -6.75
CA LEU A 57 -18.48 -13.17 -7.71
C LEU A 57 -19.59 -13.78 -7.03
N ASP A 58 -19.98 -13.78 -6.45
CA ASP A 58 -21.05 -14.23 -5.96
C ASP A 58 -21.61 -15.25 -6.28
N ASN A 59 -21.57 -15.81 -6.49
CA ASN A 59 -21.91 -16.59 -6.77
C ASN A 59 -22.12 -17.40 -6.09
N ARG A 60 -22.28 -17.36 -5.85
CA ARG A 60 -22.34 -17.84 -5.40
C ARG A 60 -22.72 -18.21 -5.19
#